data_6546a0eadf3dfc2ffbb24b1a1a7e7d3b
#
_entry.id   6546a0eadf3dfc2ffbb24b1a1a7e7d3b
#
_cell.length_a   1.000
_cell.length_b   1.000
_cell.length_c   1.000
_cell.angle_alpha   90.00
_cell.angle_beta   90.00
_cell.angle_gamma   90.00
#
_symmetry.space_group_name_H-M   'P 1'
#
loop_
_entity.id
_entity.type
_entity.pdbx_description
1 polymer ?
#
loop_
_entity_poly.entity_id
_entity_poly.type
_entity_poly.pdbx_seq_one_letter_code
_entity_poly.pdbx_strand_id
1 'polypeptide(L)'
;MLRLTSLAAVLAGLLLTTSAQATRIDTSTYGYPISNPFEATISGTPPNLRPSLPADEDIEQSDYRLSLHADGAKRLPDIFWNGTSLPYRLAQQDGPAPLIFIIAGTGSAYSTGTAESLKKLFYGAGYHVVQLSSPTSYDFMTAASRFATPGITRDDADDLYRAMQAVRAQHPRLKVTEFHLTGYSLGALQAAFVSELDETRRSFNFKRV
;
A
#
# COMPACT_ATOMS: atom_id res chain seq x y z
N MET A 1 -30.54 54.38 -41.95
CA MET A 1 -29.58 53.39 -42.45
C MET A 1 -28.43 53.29 -41.45
N LEU A 2 -28.52 52.39 -40.47
CA LEU A 2 -27.47 52.12 -39.48
C LEU A 2 -26.74 50.87 -39.91
N ARG A 3 -25.43 50.99 -40.11
CA ARG A 3 -24.53 49.82 -40.38
C ARG A 3 -24.05 49.31 -39.02
N LEU A 4 -24.43 48.09 -38.67
CA LEU A 4 -23.84 47.32 -37.57
C LEU A 4 -22.53 46.71 -38.07
N THR A 5 -21.42 47.09 -37.47
CA THR A 5 -20.14 46.44 -37.62
C THR A 5 -19.99 45.41 -36.51
N SER A 6 -20.01 44.13 -36.89
CA SER A 6 -19.75 42.98 -35.98
C SER A 6 -18.28 42.91 -35.61
N LEU A 7 -17.96 43.06 -34.33
CA LEU A 7 -16.66 42.82 -33.78
C LEU A 7 -16.54 41.32 -33.45
N ALA A 8 -15.83 40.55 -34.28
CA ALA A 8 -15.49 39.18 -33.98
C ALA A 8 -14.28 39.18 -33.04
N ALA A 9 -14.50 38.93 -31.77
CA ALA A 9 -13.40 38.69 -30.81
C ALA A 9 -12.87 37.28 -31.00
N VAL A 10 -11.67 37.16 -31.55
CA VAL A 10 -10.91 35.88 -31.58
C VAL A 10 -10.32 35.66 -30.20
N LEU A 11 -10.93 34.77 -29.44
CA LEU A 11 -10.38 34.30 -28.18
C LEU A 11 -9.30 33.26 -28.48
N ALA A 12 -8.04 33.68 -28.60
CA ALA A 12 -6.90 32.77 -28.67
C ALA A 12 -6.67 32.18 -27.26
N GLY A 13 -7.23 31.00 -27.01
CA GLY A 13 -6.93 30.24 -25.82
C GLY A 13 -5.47 29.76 -25.86
N LEU A 14 -4.60 30.36 -25.07
CA LEU A 14 -3.27 29.84 -24.78
C LEU A 14 -3.46 28.56 -23.94
N LEU A 15 -3.38 27.41 -24.61
CA LEU A 15 -3.19 26.12 -23.95
C LEU A 15 -1.75 26.11 -23.42
N LEU A 16 -1.60 26.51 -22.15
CA LEU A 16 -0.38 26.24 -21.39
C LEU A 16 -0.33 24.73 -21.12
N THR A 17 0.26 23.98 -22.06
CA THR A 17 0.70 22.62 -21.78
C THR A 17 1.87 22.71 -20.81
N THR A 18 1.61 22.59 -19.52
CA THR A 18 2.65 22.29 -18.54
C THR A 18 3.15 20.87 -18.83
N SER A 19 4.17 20.77 -19.68
CA SER A 19 4.93 19.53 -19.79
C SER A 19 5.50 19.26 -18.39
N ALA A 20 5.03 18.20 -17.74
CA ALA A 20 5.66 17.67 -16.54
C ALA A 20 7.12 17.34 -16.91
N GLN A 21 8.03 18.22 -16.61
CA GLN A 21 9.45 17.91 -16.72
C GLN A 21 9.74 16.90 -15.62
N ALA A 22 9.97 15.66 -16.05
CA ALA A 22 10.54 14.65 -15.17
C ALA A 22 11.82 15.24 -14.57
N THR A 23 11.86 15.39 -13.25
CA THR A 23 13.05 15.86 -12.55
C THR A 23 14.19 14.94 -12.93
N ARG A 24 15.16 15.45 -13.68
CA ARG A 24 16.33 14.68 -14.09
C ARG A 24 17.12 14.39 -12.83
N ILE A 25 17.11 13.12 -12.39
CA ILE A 25 17.91 12.70 -11.25
C ILE A 25 19.37 12.82 -11.67
N ASP A 26 20.10 13.71 -10.99
CA ASP A 26 21.55 13.83 -11.18
C ASP A 26 22.23 12.61 -10.56
N THR A 27 22.58 11.64 -11.40
CA THR A 27 23.26 10.42 -10.97
C THR A 27 24.75 10.65 -10.67
N SER A 28 25.31 11.82 -11.00
CA SER A 28 26.72 12.14 -10.75
C SER A 28 27.06 12.19 -9.26
N THR A 29 26.07 12.50 -8.41
CA THR A 29 26.21 12.57 -6.95
C THR A 29 25.78 11.30 -6.23
N TYR A 30 25.29 10.29 -6.93
CA TYR A 30 24.75 9.07 -6.32
C TYR A 30 25.83 8.25 -5.57
N GLY A 31 27.12 8.45 -5.90
CA GLY A 31 28.25 7.87 -5.15
C GLY A 31 28.30 6.35 -5.15
N TYR A 32 27.62 5.67 -6.10
CA TYR A 32 27.64 4.22 -6.17
C TYR A 32 29.07 3.74 -6.55
N PRO A 33 29.73 2.94 -5.71
CA PRO A 33 31.17 2.67 -5.83
C PRO A 33 31.52 1.68 -6.94
N ILE A 34 30.55 0.97 -7.52
CA ILE A 34 30.79 -0.06 -8.54
C ILE A 34 30.36 0.47 -9.91
N SER A 35 31.33 0.68 -10.80
CA SER A 35 31.09 1.21 -12.15
C SER A 35 30.71 0.13 -13.18
N ASN A 36 31.08 -1.13 -12.94
CA ASN A 36 30.69 -2.25 -13.78
C ASN A 36 29.23 -2.64 -13.53
N PRO A 37 28.31 -2.58 -14.52
CA PRO A 37 26.90 -2.85 -14.30
C PRO A 37 26.60 -4.31 -13.91
N PHE A 38 27.38 -5.27 -14.38
CA PHE A 38 27.19 -6.68 -14.01
C PHE A 38 27.61 -6.93 -12.57
N GLU A 39 28.76 -6.40 -12.16
CA GLU A 39 29.23 -6.48 -10.80
C GLU A 39 28.30 -5.76 -9.82
N ALA A 40 27.81 -4.57 -10.18
CA ALA A 40 26.82 -3.81 -9.42
C ALA A 40 25.52 -4.61 -9.20
N THR A 41 25.06 -5.32 -10.23
CA THR A 41 23.83 -6.13 -10.15
C THR A 41 24.01 -7.33 -9.20
N ILE A 42 25.17 -7.98 -9.21
CA ILE A 42 25.45 -9.15 -8.37
C ILE A 42 25.74 -8.76 -6.92
N SER A 43 26.48 -7.67 -6.72
CA SER A 43 26.92 -7.24 -5.38
C SER A 43 25.81 -6.58 -4.56
N GLY A 44 24.71 -6.16 -5.20
CA GLY A 44 23.61 -5.49 -4.54
C GLY A 44 23.96 -4.11 -3.98
N THR A 45 23.17 -3.61 -3.05
CA THR A 45 23.38 -2.27 -2.45
C THR A 45 24.49 -2.33 -1.40
N PRO A 46 25.60 -1.56 -1.55
CA PRO A 46 26.65 -1.47 -0.55
C PRO A 46 26.13 -1.06 0.83
N PRO A 47 26.74 -1.52 1.92
CA PRO A 47 26.26 -1.24 3.28
C PRO A 47 26.11 0.24 3.60
N ASN A 48 27.00 1.09 3.10
CA ASN A 48 26.98 2.55 3.31
C ASN A 48 25.85 3.27 2.58
N LEU A 49 25.18 2.60 1.63
CA LEU A 49 24.01 3.13 0.90
C LEU A 49 22.69 2.51 1.39
N ARG A 50 22.74 1.61 2.37
CA ARG A 50 21.55 1.03 2.96
C ARG A 50 21.00 1.96 4.03
N PRO A 51 19.67 2.16 4.09
CA PRO A 51 19.07 2.93 5.17
C PRO A 51 19.32 2.21 6.51
N SER A 52 19.55 2.98 7.57
CA SER A 52 19.51 2.44 8.93
C SER A 52 18.05 2.14 9.28
N LEU A 53 17.74 0.87 9.50
CA LEU A 53 16.41 0.43 9.89
C LEU A 53 16.42 0.05 11.37
N PRO A 54 15.32 0.27 12.11
CA PRO A 54 15.21 -0.19 13.50
C PRO A 54 15.36 -1.72 13.60
N ALA A 55 15.91 -2.20 14.69
CA ALA A 55 15.93 -3.63 14.99
C ALA A 55 14.51 -4.12 15.31
N ASP A 56 14.26 -5.43 15.20
CA ASP A 56 12.92 -5.96 15.46
C ASP A 56 12.49 -5.80 16.93
N GLU A 57 13.45 -5.86 17.84
CA GLU A 57 13.24 -5.62 19.28
C GLU A 57 12.87 -4.17 19.63
N ASP A 58 13.18 -3.22 18.76
CA ASP A 58 12.86 -1.78 18.94
C ASP A 58 11.46 -1.42 18.40
N ILE A 59 10.75 -2.39 17.82
CA ILE A 59 9.44 -2.18 17.20
C ILE A 59 8.36 -2.81 18.08
N GLU A 60 7.46 -1.97 18.62
CA GLU A 60 6.26 -2.49 19.26
C GLU A 60 5.31 -3.04 18.20
N GLN A 61 5.24 -4.36 18.08
CA GLN A 61 4.46 -5.05 17.06
C GLN A 61 3.79 -6.31 17.58
N SER A 62 2.65 -6.63 16.98
CA SER A 62 1.91 -7.85 17.27
C SER A 62 1.20 -8.39 16.04
N ASP A 63 1.07 -9.71 15.98
CA ASP A 63 0.29 -10.40 14.98
C ASP A 63 -1.15 -10.59 15.47
N TYR A 64 -2.09 -10.28 14.61
CA TYR A 64 -3.53 -10.37 14.87
C TYR A 64 -4.20 -11.20 13.80
N ARG A 65 -5.48 -11.49 14.04
CA ARG A 65 -6.32 -12.20 13.06
C ARG A 65 -7.68 -11.52 12.92
N LEU A 66 -8.21 -11.51 11.70
CA LEU A 66 -9.54 -11.03 11.35
C LEU A 66 -10.43 -12.20 10.95
N SER A 67 -11.66 -12.20 11.42
CA SER A 67 -12.74 -13.04 10.87
C SER A 67 -13.64 -12.15 10.02
N LEU A 68 -13.58 -12.32 8.69
CA LEU A 68 -14.33 -11.50 7.72
C LEU A 68 -15.54 -12.21 7.15
N HIS A 69 -15.67 -13.52 7.39
CA HIS A 69 -16.83 -14.31 7.02
C HIS A 69 -17.73 -14.54 8.23
N ALA A 70 -19.05 -14.55 8.00
CA ALA A 70 -20.00 -14.97 9.04
C ALA A 70 -19.72 -16.43 9.44
N ASP A 71 -19.93 -16.74 10.71
CA ASP A 71 -19.69 -18.07 11.28
C ASP A 71 -20.37 -19.16 10.41
N GLY A 72 -19.59 -20.15 10.02
CA GLY A 72 -20.05 -21.32 9.25
C GLY A 72 -20.16 -21.14 7.73
N ALA A 73 -19.79 -19.97 7.19
CA ALA A 73 -20.08 -19.62 5.79
C ALA A 73 -19.19 -20.33 4.75
N LYS A 74 -18.05 -20.91 5.14
CA LYS A 74 -17.13 -21.49 4.13
C LYS A 74 -16.50 -22.78 4.63
N ARG A 75 -16.89 -23.91 3.98
CA ARG A 75 -16.17 -25.17 4.16
C ARG A 75 -14.94 -25.16 3.26
N LEU A 76 -13.77 -25.05 3.84
CA LEU A 76 -12.50 -25.12 3.13
C LEU A 76 -12.02 -26.56 3.03
N PRO A 77 -11.36 -26.97 1.94
CA PRO A 77 -10.59 -28.21 1.88
C PRO A 77 -9.52 -28.26 2.98
N ASP A 78 -9.25 -29.44 3.51
CA ASP A 78 -8.32 -29.67 4.64
C ASP A 78 -6.88 -29.18 4.36
N ILE A 79 -6.50 -29.04 3.09
CA ILE A 79 -5.22 -28.50 2.66
C ILE A 79 -5.02 -27.02 3.12
N PHE A 80 -6.11 -26.31 3.39
CA PHE A 80 -6.05 -24.94 3.89
C PHE A 80 -6.06 -24.88 5.42
N TRP A 81 -5.03 -25.45 6.01
CA TRP A 81 -4.83 -25.52 7.47
C TRP A 81 -4.81 -24.14 8.18
N ASN A 82 -4.59 -23.03 7.45
CA ASN A 82 -4.65 -21.66 7.97
C ASN A 82 -6.06 -21.23 8.43
N GLY A 83 -7.09 -22.00 8.06
CA GLY A 83 -8.48 -21.69 8.44
C GLY A 83 -9.05 -20.47 7.70
N THR A 84 -10.06 -19.86 8.31
CA THR A 84 -10.83 -18.73 7.74
C THR A 84 -10.53 -17.39 8.38
N SER A 85 -9.44 -17.27 9.12
CA SER A 85 -9.03 -16.00 9.75
C SER A 85 -7.80 -15.42 9.07
N LEU A 86 -7.90 -14.16 8.61
CA LEU A 86 -6.81 -13.44 7.95
C LEU A 86 -5.80 -12.96 8.98
N PRO A 87 -4.54 -13.42 8.93
CA PRO A 87 -3.49 -12.88 9.76
C PRO A 87 -3.01 -11.53 9.19
N TYR A 88 -2.64 -10.63 10.09
CA TYR A 88 -1.99 -9.37 9.77
C TYR A 88 -1.09 -8.91 10.92
N ARG A 89 -0.18 -8.00 10.65
CA ARG A 89 0.68 -7.40 11.69
C ARG A 89 0.37 -5.93 11.84
N LEU A 90 0.33 -5.48 13.09
CA LEU A 90 0.33 -4.07 13.44
C LEU A 90 1.62 -3.75 14.21
N ALA A 91 2.39 -2.79 13.70
CA ALA A 91 3.44 -2.11 14.43
C ALA A 91 2.93 -0.72 14.84
N GLN A 92 3.00 -0.39 16.12
CA GLN A 92 2.38 0.82 16.66
C GLN A 92 3.38 1.73 17.36
N GLN A 93 3.21 3.04 17.19
CA GLN A 93 3.92 4.08 17.95
C GLN A 93 3.25 4.29 19.31
N ASP A 94 3.97 4.79 20.30
CA ASP A 94 3.45 5.05 21.64
C ASP A 94 2.34 6.10 21.70
N GLY A 95 2.29 7.00 20.72
CA GLY A 95 1.40 8.16 20.68
C GLY A 95 0.55 8.26 19.41
N PRO A 96 -0.12 9.40 19.22
CA PRO A 96 -0.80 9.71 17.97
C PRO A 96 0.19 9.76 16.80
N ALA A 97 -0.10 9.02 15.73
CA ALA A 97 0.76 8.94 14.55
C ALA A 97 -0.07 8.69 13.28
N PRO A 98 0.46 8.99 12.08
CA PRO A 98 -0.14 8.55 10.85
C PRO A 98 -0.09 7.01 10.75
N LEU A 99 -1.09 6.41 10.11
CA LEU A 99 -1.13 4.98 9.85
C LEU A 99 -0.94 4.70 8.37
N ILE A 100 -0.05 3.77 8.05
CA ILE A 100 0.14 3.28 6.69
C ILE A 100 -0.23 1.80 6.59
N PHE A 101 -1.06 1.47 5.60
CA PHE A 101 -1.29 0.08 5.20
C PHE A 101 -0.28 -0.31 4.13
N ILE A 102 0.30 -1.50 4.25
CA ILE A 102 1.21 -2.11 3.27
C ILE A 102 0.54 -3.34 2.69
N ILE A 103 0.32 -3.36 1.37
CA ILE A 103 -0.24 -4.51 0.66
C ILE A 103 0.91 -5.30 0.03
N ALA A 104 0.97 -6.60 0.32
CA ALA A 104 2.00 -7.49 -0.19
C ALA A 104 1.82 -7.78 -1.70
N GLY A 105 2.92 -8.17 -2.37
CA GLY A 105 2.94 -8.56 -3.78
C GLY A 105 2.33 -9.94 -4.03
N THR A 106 2.31 -10.36 -5.29
CA THR A 106 1.72 -11.62 -5.75
C THR A 106 2.12 -12.81 -4.89
N GLY A 107 1.13 -13.53 -4.35
CA GLY A 107 1.32 -14.74 -3.55
C GLY A 107 1.97 -14.51 -2.18
N SER A 108 2.30 -13.28 -1.83
CA SER A 108 3.05 -12.95 -0.62
C SER A 108 2.14 -12.79 0.59
N ALA A 109 2.55 -13.37 1.72
CA ALA A 109 1.94 -13.12 3.01
C ALA A 109 2.41 -11.76 3.59
N TYR A 110 1.67 -11.28 4.59
CA TYR A 110 1.93 -10.01 5.29
C TYR A 110 3.35 -9.90 5.89
N SER A 111 3.98 -11.03 6.25
CA SER A 111 5.26 -11.11 6.96
C SER A 111 6.45 -11.46 6.05
N THR A 112 6.35 -11.23 4.73
CA THR A 112 7.49 -11.45 3.82
C THR A 112 8.59 -10.42 4.00
N GLY A 113 9.84 -10.77 3.63
CA GLY A 113 11.02 -9.91 3.84
C GLY A 113 10.87 -8.50 3.27
N THR A 114 10.20 -8.34 2.11
CA THR A 114 9.91 -7.01 1.54
C THR A 114 8.91 -6.23 2.40
N ALA A 115 7.85 -6.88 2.87
CA ALA A 115 6.88 -6.24 3.77
C ALA A 115 7.55 -5.84 5.10
N GLU A 116 8.41 -6.69 5.66
CA GLU A 116 9.19 -6.41 6.86
C GLU A 116 10.13 -5.20 6.68
N SER A 117 10.82 -5.12 5.55
CA SER A 117 11.68 -3.98 5.26
C SER A 117 10.91 -2.67 5.16
N LEU A 118 9.75 -2.69 4.48
CA LEU A 118 8.86 -1.53 4.39
C LEU A 118 8.28 -1.15 5.76
N LYS A 119 7.89 -2.13 6.58
CA LYS A 119 7.43 -1.88 7.96
C LYS A 119 8.50 -1.13 8.75
N LYS A 120 9.74 -1.63 8.75
CA LYS A 120 10.87 -1.00 9.46
C LYS A 120 11.10 0.43 8.99
N LEU A 121 11.04 0.66 7.68
CA LEU A 121 11.21 1.99 7.09
C LEU A 121 10.15 2.97 7.59
N PHE A 122 8.87 2.60 7.48
CA PHE A 122 7.76 3.46 7.88
C PHE A 122 7.66 3.61 9.40
N TYR A 123 7.91 2.54 10.15
CA TYR A 123 7.95 2.63 11.60
C TYR A 123 9.04 3.60 12.08
N GLY A 124 10.25 3.49 11.52
CA GLY A 124 11.35 4.42 11.80
C GLY A 124 11.05 5.87 11.38
N ALA A 125 10.14 6.07 10.42
CA ALA A 125 9.62 7.38 10.02
C ALA A 125 8.44 7.88 10.89
N GLY A 126 8.07 7.15 11.94
CA GLY A 126 7.05 7.55 12.91
C GLY A 126 5.61 7.14 12.55
N TYR A 127 5.41 6.17 11.67
CA TYR A 127 4.08 5.66 11.32
C TYR A 127 3.66 4.47 12.20
N HIS A 128 2.36 4.37 12.50
CA HIS A 128 1.76 3.05 12.74
C HIS A 128 1.75 2.31 11.41
N VAL A 129 2.09 1.03 11.42
CA VAL A 129 2.18 0.24 10.18
C VAL A 129 1.31 -1.00 10.27
N VAL A 130 0.43 -1.19 9.29
CA VAL A 130 -0.37 -2.41 9.13
C VAL A 130 0.11 -3.14 7.89
N GLN A 131 0.55 -4.39 8.04
CA GLN A 131 0.95 -5.26 6.95
C GLN A 131 -0.18 -6.24 6.60
N LEU A 132 -0.59 -6.26 5.34
CA LEU A 132 -1.63 -7.13 4.80
C LEU A 132 -1.07 -8.08 3.74
N SER A 133 -1.53 -9.31 3.76
CA SER A 133 -1.24 -10.29 2.71
C SER A 133 -1.86 -9.87 1.37
N SER A 134 -1.26 -10.30 0.29
CA SER A 134 -1.81 -10.15 -1.06
C SER A 134 -3.15 -10.87 -1.20
N PRO A 135 -4.12 -10.34 -1.96
CA PRO A 135 -5.32 -11.08 -2.35
C PRO A 135 -5.05 -12.43 -3.00
N THR A 136 -3.87 -12.61 -3.59
CA THR A 136 -3.43 -13.85 -4.23
C THR A 136 -2.70 -14.81 -3.29
N SER A 137 -2.58 -14.48 -2.00
CA SER A 137 -2.05 -15.40 -1.00
C SER A 137 -3.13 -16.36 -0.48
N TYR A 138 -2.75 -17.54 -0.04
CA TYR A 138 -3.70 -18.55 0.43
C TYR A 138 -4.48 -18.10 1.66
N ASP A 139 -3.84 -17.41 2.59
CA ASP A 139 -4.46 -16.88 3.80
C ASP A 139 -5.54 -15.82 3.47
N PHE A 140 -5.27 -14.94 2.52
CA PHE A 140 -6.24 -13.94 2.08
C PHE A 140 -7.41 -14.59 1.30
N MET A 141 -7.11 -15.49 0.35
CA MET A 141 -8.14 -16.18 -0.43
C MET A 141 -9.14 -16.94 0.44
N THR A 142 -8.65 -17.57 1.51
CA THR A 142 -9.50 -18.37 2.40
C THR A 142 -10.26 -17.54 3.41
N ALA A 143 -9.66 -16.45 3.91
CA ALA A 143 -10.17 -15.70 5.04
C ALA A 143 -10.87 -14.37 4.69
N ALA A 144 -10.51 -13.75 3.57
CA ALA A 144 -10.96 -12.41 3.23
C ALA A 144 -11.67 -12.29 1.87
N SER A 145 -11.26 -13.10 0.89
CA SER A 145 -11.84 -13.03 -0.45
C SER A 145 -13.27 -13.59 -0.47
N ARG A 146 -14.21 -12.81 -0.98
CA ARG A 146 -15.62 -13.22 -1.13
C ARG A 146 -15.78 -14.37 -2.11
N PHE A 147 -15.00 -14.39 -3.17
CA PHE A 147 -15.11 -15.36 -4.25
C PHE A 147 -14.04 -16.45 -4.20
N ALA A 148 -13.00 -16.31 -3.37
CA ALA A 148 -11.83 -17.20 -3.28
C ALA A 148 -11.08 -17.41 -4.62
N THR A 149 -11.29 -16.51 -5.58
CA THR A 149 -10.69 -16.52 -6.92
C THR A 149 -10.11 -15.13 -7.19
N PRO A 150 -8.88 -14.85 -6.77
CA PRO A 150 -8.24 -13.56 -7.00
C PRO A 150 -7.95 -13.36 -8.50
N GLY A 151 -7.83 -12.09 -8.91
CA GLY A 151 -7.47 -11.73 -10.27
C GLY A 151 -8.41 -10.72 -10.92
N ILE A 152 -9.61 -10.50 -10.36
CA ILE A 152 -10.45 -9.35 -10.72
C ILE A 152 -10.06 -8.22 -9.79
N THR A 153 -9.19 -7.33 -10.25
CA THR A 153 -8.54 -6.30 -9.42
C THR A 153 -9.51 -5.45 -8.60
N ARG A 154 -10.69 -5.15 -9.15
CA ARG A 154 -11.72 -4.38 -8.43
C ARG A 154 -12.33 -5.17 -7.26
N ASP A 155 -12.57 -6.45 -7.44
CA ASP A 155 -13.09 -7.32 -6.39
C ASP A 155 -12.03 -7.55 -5.30
N ASP A 156 -10.79 -7.77 -5.71
CA ASP A 156 -9.65 -7.91 -4.81
C ASP A 156 -9.44 -6.64 -3.97
N ALA A 157 -9.54 -5.46 -4.60
CA ALA A 157 -9.42 -4.17 -3.92
C ALA A 157 -10.58 -3.93 -2.95
N ASP A 158 -11.80 -4.35 -3.28
CA ASP A 158 -12.93 -4.26 -2.37
C ASP A 158 -12.77 -5.15 -1.14
N ASP A 159 -12.25 -6.36 -1.33
CA ASP A 159 -11.94 -7.28 -0.23
C ASP A 159 -10.81 -6.74 0.66
N LEU A 160 -9.77 -6.13 0.08
CA LEU A 160 -8.71 -5.41 0.83
C LEU A 160 -9.28 -4.25 1.62
N TYR A 161 -10.14 -3.44 1.02
CA TYR A 161 -10.76 -2.30 1.67
C TYR A 161 -11.59 -2.74 2.90
N ARG A 162 -12.37 -3.82 2.77
CA ARG A 162 -13.11 -4.42 3.89
C ARG A 162 -12.18 -4.93 4.97
N ALA A 163 -11.06 -5.57 4.61
CA ALA A 163 -10.06 -6.01 5.57
C ALA A 163 -9.46 -4.82 6.34
N MET A 164 -9.12 -3.72 5.65
CA MET A 164 -8.61 -2.51 6.29
C MET A 164 -9.62 -1.88 7.24
N GLN A 165 -10.91 -1.83 6.86
CA GLN A 165 -11.99 -1.36 7.74
C GLN A 165 -12.09 -2.23 9.00
N ALA A 166 -12.00 -3.55 8.86
CA ALA A 166 -12.05 -4.49 9.98
C ALA A 166 -10.81 -4.35 10.90
N VAL A 167 -9.61 -4.16 10.35
CA VAL A 167 -8.41 -3.82 11.13
C VAL A 167 -8.69 -2.57 11.97
N ARG A 168 -9.20 -1.52 11.34
CA ARG A 168 -9.47 -0.26 12.04
C ARG A 168 -10.50 -0.43 13.16
N ALA A 169 -11.55 -1.21 12.91
CA ALA A 169 -12.57 -1.52 13.90
C ALA A 169 -12.03 -2.35 15.08
N GLN A 170 -11.07 -3.23 14.83
CA GLN A 170 -10.42 -4.05 15.88
C GLN A 170 -9.50 -3.22 16.79
N HIS A 171 -9.00 -2.09 16.32
CA HIS A 171 -8.11 -1.19 17.07
C HIS A 171 -8.71 0.21 17.32
N PRO A 172 -9.84 0.32 18.03
CA PRO A 172 -10.53 1.60 18.22
C PRO A 172 -9.73 2.59 19.08
N ARG A 173 -8.79 2.10 19.88
CA ARG A 173 -7.94 2.91 20.77
C ARG A 173 -6.68 3.43 20.08
N LEU A 174 -6.31 2.90 18.92
CA LEU A 174 -5.14 3.36 18.18
C LEU A 174 -5.37 4.81 17.70
N LYS A 175 -4.51 5.71 18.13
CA LYS A 175 -4.65 7.16 17.84
C LYS A 175 -4.04 7.49 16.47
N VAL A 176 -4.86 7.37 15.43
CA VAL A 176 -4.45 7.64 14.05
C VAL A 176 -4.73 9.10 13.69
N THR A 177 -3.72 9.81 13.21
CA THR A 177 -3.84 11.21 12.78
C THR A 177 -4.26 11.35 11.33
N GLU A 178 -3.78 10.47 10.45
CA GLU A 178 -4.11 10.40 9.03
C GLU A 178 -3.80 9.01 8.49
N PHE A 179 -4.37 8.68 7.33
CA PHE A 179 -4.17 7.38 6.69
C PHE A 179 -3.35 7.49 5.41
N HIS A 180 -2.48 6.49 5.22
CA HIS A 180 -1.67 6.30 4.04
C HIS A 180 -1.81 4.85 3.56
N LEU A 181 -1.48 4.65 2.30
CA LEU A 181 -1.54 3.33 1.67
C LEU A 181 -0.31 3.14 0.80
N THR A 182 0.24 1.95 0.81
CA THR A 182 1.30 1.56 -0.11
C THR A 182 1.23 0.06 -0.41
N GLY A 183 2.00 -0.36 -1.38
CA GLY A 183 2.17 -1.77 -1.70
C GLY A 183 3.40 -1.98 -2.56
N TYR A 184 3.78 -3.22 -2.76
CA TYR A 184 4.85 -3.57 -3.69
C TYR A 184 4.37 -4.60 -4.72
N SER A 185 4.92 -4.54 -5.94
CA SER A 185 4.55 -5.40 -7.06
C SER A 185 3.02 -5.33 -7.31
N LEU A 186 2.30 -6.46 -7.32
CA LEU A 186 0.85 -6.48 -7.45
C LEU A 186 0.15 -5.66 -6.34
N GLY A 187 0.71 -5.61 -5.13
CA GLY A 187 0.18 -4.80 -4.04
C GLY A 187 0.16 -3.30 -4.34
N ALA A 188 1.09 -2.80 -5.15
CA ALA A 188 1.08 -1.40 -5.60
C ALA A 188 -0.08 -1.13 -6.57
N LEU A 189 -0.37 -2.06 -7.49
CA LEU A 189 -1.54 -1.97 -8.36
C LEU A 189 -2.83 -2.00 -7.52
N GLN A 190 -2.93 -2.92 -6.57
CA GLN A 190 -4.07 -3.02 -5.67
C GLN A 190 -4.27 -1.73 -4.85
N ALA A 191 -3.19 -1.11 -4.39
CA ALA A 191 -3.26 0.15 -3.66
C ALA A 191 -3.93 1.27 -4.47
N ALA A 192 -3.65 1.36 -5.78
CA ALA A 192 -4.31 2.34 -6.66
C ALA A 192 -5.83 2.10 -6.73
N PHE A 193 -6.28 0.86 -6.89
CA PHE A 193 -7.71 0.53 -6.92
C PHE A 193 -8.40 0.71 -5.56
N VAL A 194 -7.71 0.42 -4.46
CA VAL A 194 -8.21 0.70 -3.10
C VAL A 194 -8.36 2.20 -2.88
N SER A 195 -7.43 3.01 -3.39
CA SER A 195 -7.52 4.47 -3.34
C SER A 195 -8.72 5.00 -4.14
N GLU A 196 -8.96 4.47 -5.35
CA GLU A 196 -10.15 4.78 -6.18
C GLU A 196 -11.45 4.49 -5.40
N LEU A 197 -11.52 3.36 -4.71
CA LEU A 197 -12.68 3.02 -3.87
C LEU A 197 -12.86 4.01 -2.72
N ASP A 198 -11.77 4.46 -2.11
CA ASP A 198 -11.84 5.38 -0.97
C ASP A 198 -12.29 6.78 -1.37
N GLU A 199 -12.10 7.23 -2.61
CA GLU A 199 -12.65 8.50 -3.12
C GLU A 199 -14.17 8.59 -2.95
N THR A 200 -14.84 7.43 -3.07
CA THR A 200 -16.32 7.33 -2.92
C THR A 200 -16.72 6.97 -1.49
N ARG A 201 -16.07 5.99 -0.89
CA ARG A 201 -16.44 5.41 0.42
C ARG A 201 -15.97 6.24 1.60
N ARG A 202 -14.85 6.94 1.44
CA ARG A 202 -14.27 7.91 2.38
C ARG A 202 -14.08 7.40 3.81
N SER A 203 -13.75 6.09 3.97
CA SER A 203 -13.47 5.54 5.30
C SER A 203 -12.10 5.97 5.81
N PHE A 204 -11.15 6.21 4.92
CA PHE A 204 -9.77 6.54 5.25
C PHE A 204 -9.36 7.93 4.80
N ASN A 205 -9.83 8.40 3.65
CA ASN A 205 -9.38 9.65 3.01
C ASN A 205 -7.85 9.68 2.89
N PHE A 206 -7.28 8.67 2.23
CA PHE A 206 -5.82 8.50 2.13
C PHE A 206 -5.12 9.78 1.68
N LYS A 207 -4.10 10.19 2.42
CA LYS A 207 -3.30 11.38 2.14
C LYS A 207 -2.26 11.13 1.05
N ARG A 208 -1.72 9.91 1.00
CA ARG A 208 -0.75 9.45 -0.02
C ARG A 208 -0.96 7.97 -0.30
N VAL A 209 -0.75 7.61 -1.54
CA VAL A 209 -0.74 6.23 -2.03
C VAL A 209 0.51 6.02 -2.87
#